data_5b848571e9cdd7e8ecb4195c7a1a08f6
#
_entry.id   5b848571e9cdd7e8ecb4195c7a1a08f6
#
_cell.length_a   1.000
_cell.length_b   1.000
_cell.length_c   1.000
_cell.angle_alpha   90.00
_cell.angle_beta   90.00
_cell.angle_gamma   90.00
#
_symmetry.space_group_name_H-M   'P 1'
#
loop_
_entity.id
_entity.type
_entity.pdbx_description
1 polymer ?
#
loop_
_entity_poly.entity_id
_entity_poly.type
_entity_poly.pdbx_seq_one_letter_code
_entity_poly.pdbx_strand_id
1 'polypeptide(L)'
;MNVHPDFSDFIKALKQHEVKFVIVGAFALAFHGQPRSTGDLDVWIKPTPANAKALLDALSTFGFQSLSIAEQDILSGKIIQLGFPPVRIDLISALDGLTSDEIWAGRASGKLGDHEIWYLGKEAFIKNKKAVGRHKDLADIESLSGF
;
A
#
# COMPACT_ATOMS: atom_id res chain seq x y z
N MET A 1 12.46 2.88 -11.51
CA MET A 1 12.69 2.27 -10.18
C MET A 1 12.76 0.76 -10.33
N ASN A 2 13.83 0.15 -9.85
CA ASN A 2 13.94 -1.29 -9.84
C ASN A 2 13.14 -1.85 -8.66
N VAL A 3 12.33 -2.84 -8.96
CA VAL A 3 11.43 -3.47 -7.98
C VAL A 3 11.88 -4.90 -7.75
N HIS A 4 11.96 -5.31 -6.49
CA HIS A 4 12.29 -6.68 -6.16
C HIS A 4 11.29 -7.64 -6.83
N PRO A 5 11.76 -8.76 -7.44
CA PRO A 5 10.86 -9.69 -8.14
C PRO A 5 9.68 -10.18 -7.29
N ASP A 6 9.88 -10.37 -5.99
CA ASP A 6 8.80 -10.81 -5.10
C ASP A 6 7.71 -9.75 -4.95
N PHE A 7 8.07 -8.45 -4.94
CA PHE A 7 7.07 -7.37 -4.95
C PHE A 7 6.29 -7.38 -6.27
N SER A 8 6.99 -7.55 -7.39
CA SER A 8 6.37 -7.64 -8.71
C SER A 8 5.39 -8.81 -8.79
N ASP A 9 5.79 -9.98 -8.30
CA ASP A 9 4.94 -11.18 -8.27
C ASP A 9 3.72 -10.98 -7.38
N PHE A 10 3.89 -10.32 -6.24
CA PHE A 10 2.78 -9.99 -5.36
C PHE A 10 1.77 -9.06 -6.04
N ILE A 11 2.25 -7.99 -6.67
CA ILE A 11 1.41 -7.04 -7.41
C ILE A 11 0.65 -7.78 -8.53
N LYS A 12 1.33 -8.67 -9.24
CA LYS A 12 0.71 -9.48 -10.28
C LYS A 12 -0.45 -10.32 -9.72
N ALA A 13 -0.25 -10.96 -8.56
CA ALA A 13 -1.30 -11.75 -7.91
C ALA A 13 -2.49 -10.87 -7.51
N LEU A 14 -2.27 -9.70 -6.95
CA LEU A 14 -3.33 -8.76 -6.61
C LEU A 14 -4.15 -8.37 -7.85
N LYS A 15 -3.47 -8.07 -8.95
CA LYS A 15 -4.14 -7.68 -10.21
C LYS A 15 -4.91 -8.85 -10.83
N GLN A 16 -4.38 -10.05 -10.79
CA GLN A 16 -5.04 -11.25 -11.31
C GLN A 16 -6.36 -11.54 -10.60
N HIS A 17 -6.42 -11.25 -9.31
CA HIS A 17 -7.61 -11.47 -8.48
C HIS A 17 -8.48 -10.21 -8.35
N GLU A 18 -8.16 -9.16 -9.12
CA GLU A 18 -8.91 -7.90 -9.15
C GLU A 18 -9.08 -7.28 -7.76
N VAL A 19 -8.04 -7.38 -6.92
CA VAL A 19 -8.01 -6.76 -5.60
C VAL A 19 -7.95 -5.25 -5.75
N LYS A 20 -8.78 -4.53 -4.99
CA LYS A 20 -8.74 -3.07 -4.92
C LYS A 20 -7.69 -2.68 -3.90
N PHE A 21 -6.57 -2.14 -4.38
CA PHE A 21 -5.43 -1.77 -3.55
C PHE A 21 -4.79 -0.47 -4.02
N VAL A 22 -4.09 0.18 -3.11
CA VAL A 22 -3.36 1.43 -3.39
C VAL A 22 -2.00 1.32 -2.69
N ILE A 23 -0.94 1.62 -3.42
CA ILE A 23 0.42 1.65 -2.84
C ILE A 23 0.56 2.92 -2.02
N VAL A 24 1.00 2.77 -0.79
CA VAL A 24 1.16 3.88 0.17
C VAL A 24 2.61 3.90 0.69
N GLY A 25 2.90 4.69 1.70
CA GLY A 25 4.22 4.70 2.34
C GLY A 25 5.33 5.23 1.45
N ALA A 26 6.54 4.69 1.64
CA ALA A 26 7.74 5.20 0.98
C ALA A 26 7.72 5.08 -0.54
N PHE A 27 7.10 4.04 -1.09
CA PHE A 27 6.95 3.91 -2.54
C PHE A 27 6.05 4.99 -3.12
N ALA A 28 4.99 5.39 -2.41
CA ALA A 28 4.13 6.50 -2.83
C ALA A 28 4.87 7.83 -2.75
N LEU A 29 5.68 8.03 -1.72
CA LEU A 29 6.51 9.23 -1.59
C LEU A 29 7.50 9.32 -2.75
N ALA A 30 8.15 8.23 -3.10
CA ALA A 30 9.06 8.16 -4.24
C ALA A 30 8.34 8.48 -5.56
N PHE A 31 7.14 7.96 -5.75
CA PHE A 31 6.32 8.26 -6.92
C PHE A 31 6.04 9.77 -7.05
N HIS A 32 5.78 10.45 -5.93
CA HIS A 32 5.50 11.89 -5.93
C HIS A 32 6.77 12.77 -5.99
N GLY A 33 7.92 12.19 -6.27
CA GLY A 33 9.13 12.94 -6.56
C GLY A 33 10.17 12.99 -5.46
N GLN A 34 9.99 12.23 -4.38
CA GLN A 34 10.95 12.16 -3.27
C GLN A 34 11.57 10.77 -3.19
N PRO A 35 12.52 10.44 -4.08
CA PRO A 35 13.17 9.13 -4.05
C PRO A 35 13.86 8.91 -2.72
N ARG A 36 13.65 7.73 -2.16
CA ARG A 36 14.39 7.28 -0.97
C ARG A 36 14.58 5.78 -1.07
N SER A 37 15.62 5.32 -0.41
CA SER A 37 15.83 3.88 -0.24
C SER A 37 14.70 3.32 0.60
N THR A 38 14.07 2.25 0.14
CA THR A 38 12.99 1.61 0.87
C THR A 38 13.09 0.09 0.71
N GLY A 39 12.87 -0.62 1.81
CA GLY A 39 12.84 -2.07 1.82
C GLY A 39 11.44 -2.64 1.93
N ASP A 40 10.47 -1.83 2.34
CA ASP A 40 9.12 -2.30 2.65
C ASP A 40 8.13 -1.79 1.62
N LEU A 41 7.25 -2.69 1.16
CA LEU A 41 6.12 -2.32 0.30
C LEU A 41 4.88 -2.21 1.18
N ASP A 42 4.32 -1.01 1.29
CA ASP A 42 3.10 -0.75 2.05
C ASP A 42 1.91 -0.68 1.10
N VAL A 43 0.92 -1.54 1.32
CA VAL A 43 -0.24 -1.68 0.44
C VAL A 43 -1.52 -1.48 1.23
N TRP A 44 -2.26 -0.43 0.90
CA TRP A 44 -3.60 -0.24 1.44
C TRP A 44 -4.58 -1.13 0.69
N ILE A 45 -5.41 -1.84 1.44
CA ILE A 45 -6.44 -2.74 0.91
C ILE A 45 -7.80 -2.16 1.25
N LYS A 46 -8.64 -1.98 0.25
CA LYS A 46 -9.99 -1.46 0.48
C LYS A 46 -10.77 -2.43 1.36
N PRO A 47 -11.27 -1.96 2.53
CA PRO A 47 -11.85 -2.85 3.56
C PRO A 47 -13.31 -3.19 3.27
N THR A 48 -13.58 -3.94 2.22
CA THR A 48 -14.89 -4.51 1.93
C THR A 48 -14.81 -6.03 1.98
N PRO A 49 -15.90 -6.74 2.36
CA PRO A 49 -15.88 -8.20 2.45
C PRO A 49 -15.48 -8.87 1.13
N ALA A 50 -16.00 -8.40 0.01
CA ALA A 50 -15.66 -8.96 -1.30
C ALA A 50 -14.18 -8.77 -1.62
N ASN A 51 -13.61 -7.60 -1.30
CA ASN A 51 -12.21 -7.31 -1.55
C ASN A 51 -11.29 -8.10 -0.62
N ALA A 52 -11.69 -8.28 0.64
CA ALA A 52 -10.95 -9.11 1.59
C ALA A 52 -10.84 -10.55 1.10
N LYS A 53 -11.93 -11.10 0.57
CA LYS A 53 -11.92 -12.44 -0.01
C LYS A 53 -11.00 -12.52 -1.22
N ALA A 54 -11.06 -11.53 -2.11
CA ALA A 54 -10.18 -11.46 -3.28
C ALA A 54 -8.71 -11.40 -2.85
N LEU A 55 -8.39 -10.65 -1.80
CA LEU A 55 -7.03 -10.59 -1.25
C LEU A 55 -6.58 -11.96 -0.73
N LEU A 56 -7.43 -12.67 0.01
CA LEU A 56 -7.07 -14.01 0.51
C LEU A 56 -6.79 -14.97 -0.64
N ASP A 57 -7.57 -14.91 -1.72
CA ASP A 57 -7.33 -15.72 -2.91
C ASP A 57 -5.99 -15.34 -3.57
N ALA A 58 -5.67 -14.05 -3.64
CA ALA A 58 -4.40 -13.58 -4.18
C ALA A 58 -3.22 -14.06 -3.32
N LEU A 59 -3.34 -14.01 -2.01
CA LEU A 59 -2.30 -14.50 -1.09
C LEU A 59 -2.07 -15.99 -1.27
N SER A 60 -3.12 -16.76 -1.46
CA SER A 60 -3.02 -18.19 -1.74
C SER A 60 -2.26 -18.45 -3.04
N THR A 61 -2.56 -17.70 -4.09
CA THR A 61 -1.84 -17.79 -5.38
C THR A 61 -0.37 -17.42 -5.23
N PHE A 62 -0.06 -16.42 -4.41
CA PHE A 62 1.31 -15.97 -4.18
C PHE A 62 2.11 -16.94 -3.30
N GLY A 63 1.45 -17.84 -2.58
CA GLY A 63 2.12 -18.84 -1.74
C GLY A 63 2.00 -18.62 -0.24
N PHE A 64 1.12 -17.73 0.21
CA PHE A 64 0.90 -17.45 1.63
C PHE A 64 -0.32 -18.19 2.21
N GLN A 65 -0.75 -19.26 1.57
CA GLN A 65 -1.92 -20.02 2.04
C GLN A 65 -1.73 -20.71 3.40
N SER A 66 -0.49 -20.86 3.83
CA SER A 66 -0.20 -21.43 5.16
C SER A 66 -0.38 -20.41 6.28
N LEU A 67 -0.58 -19.14 5.97
CA LEU A 67 -0.79 -18.10 6.97
C LEU A 67 -2.26 -18.11 7.42
N SER A 68 -2.47 -18.00 8.72
CA SER A 68 -3.80 -18.00 9.32
C SER A 68 -4.41 -16.59 9.28
N ILE A 69 -4.58 -16.04 8.07
CA ILE A 69 -5.19 -14.73 7.86
C ILE A 69 -6.66 -14.93 7.51
N ALA A 70 -7.54 -14.32 8.28
CA ALA A 70 -8.98 -14.35 8.04
C ALA A 70 -9.45 -13.01 7.46
N GLU A 71 -10.63 -13.01 6.82
CA GLU A 71 -11.24 -11.78 6.31
C GLU A 71 -11.34 -10.70 7.40
N GLN A 72 -11.67 -11.10 8.62
CA GLN A 72 -11.82 -10.19 9.76
C GLN A 72 -10.50 -9.48 10.10
N ASP A 73 -9.38 -10.14 9.94
CA ASP A 73 -8.06 -9.51 10.17
C ASP A 73 -7.83 -8.35 9.20
N ILE A 74 -8.29 -8.51 7.96
CA ILE A 74 -8.19 -7.48 6.93
C ILE A 74 -9.16 -6.33 7.24
N LEU A 75 -10.40 -6.66 7.60
CA LEU A 75 -11.46 -5.67 7.82
C LEU A 75 -11.31 -4.90 9.13
N SER A 76 -10.59 -5.42 10.10
CA SER A 76 -10.45 -4.83 11.44
C SER A 76 -9.46 -3.68 11.53
N GLY A 77 -8.74 -3.37 10.44
CA GLY A 77 -7.74 -2.30 10.43
C GLY A 77 -6.37 -2.73 10.98
N LYS A 78 -6.16 -4.00 11.24
CA LYS A 78 -4.85 -4.51 11.65
C LYS A 78 -3.85 -4.40 10.51
N ILE A 79 -2.59 -4.13 10.86
CA ILE A 79 -1.48 -4.20 9.91
C ILE A 79 -1.04 -5.65 9.83
N ILE A 80 -1.01 -6.20 8.62
CA ILE A 80 -0.59 -7.59 8.39
C ILE A 80 0.77 -7.55 7.70
N GLN A 81 1.80 -8.03 8.39
CA GLN A 81 3.15 -8.08 7.85
C GLN A 81 3.40 -9.42 7.17
N LEU A 82 3.85 -9.38 5.91
CA LEU A 82 4.25 -10.54 5.14
C LEU A 82 5.76 -10.49 4.89
N GLY A 83 6.44 -11.62 5.15
CA GLY A 83 7.87 -11.74 4.89
C GLY A 83 8.75 -10.95 5.84
N PHE A 84 10.02 -10.85 5.49
CA PHE A 84 11.07 -10.20 6.29
C PHE A 84 11.95 -9.35 5.38
N PRO A 85 12.63 -8.31 5.92
CA PRO A 85 13.60 -7.57 5.11
C PRO A 85 14.59 -8.53 4.42
N PRO A 86 14.96 -8.29 3.16
CA PRO A 86 14.66 -7.13 2.31
C PRO A 86 13.32 -7.19 1.58
N VAL A 87 12.52 -8.24 1.79
CA VAL A 87 11.24 -8.44 1.10
C VAL A 87 10.11 -8.48 2.11
N ARG A 88 9.79 -7.33 2.67
CA ARG A 88 8.69 -7.16 3.60
C ARG A 88 7.54 -6.42 2.94
N ILE A 89 6.33 -6.95 3.09
CA ILE A 89 5.11 -6.35 2.59
C ILE A 89 4.17 -6.13 3.78
N ASP A 90 3.69 -4.91 3.94
CA ASP A 90 2.71 -4.56 4.97
C ASP A 90 1.36 -4.29 4.32
N LEU A 91 0.35 -5.04 4.73
CA LEU A 91 -1.04 -4.85 4.29
C LEU A 91 -1.77 -4.01 5.33
N ILE A 92 -2.37 -2.91 4.88
CA ILE A 92 -2.98 -1.91 5.75
C ILE A 92 -4.39 -1.63 5.23
N SER A 93 -5.39 -1.61 6.09
CA SER A 93 -6.77 -1.30 5.67
C SER A 93 -7.27 0.05 6.19
N ALA A 94 -6.46 0.76 6.96
CA ALA A 94 -6.81 2.08 7.49
C ALA A 94 -5.58 2.99 7.50
N LEU A 95 -5.79 4.26 7.19
CA LEU A 95 -4.76 5.30 7.28
C LEU A 95 -5.31 6.44 8.13
N ASP A 96 -4.49 6.93 9.06
CA ASP A 96 -4.90 8.01 9.96
C ASP A 96 -5.30 9.27 9.16
N GLY A 97 -6.42 9.87 9.56
CA GLY A 97 -6.91 11.09 8.95
C GLY A 97 -7.62 10.94 7.61
N LEU A 98 -7.76 9.73 7.10
CA LEU A 98 -8.39 9.46 5.82
C LEU A 98 -9.51 8.43 5.94
N THR A 99 -10.58 8.63 5.18
CA THR A 99 -11.60 7.60 4.98
C THR A 99 -11.18 6.70 3.81
N SER A 100 -11.76 5.50 3.75
CA SER A 100 -11.55 4.60 2.60
C SER A 100 -11.96 5.25 1.28
N ASP A 101 -13.06 6.01 1.30
CA ASP A 101 -13.53 6.71 0.09
C ASP A 101 -12.55 7.78 -0.36
N GLU A 102 -11.95 8.53 0.56
CA GLU A 102 -10.92 9.53 0.23
C GLU A 102 -9.69 8.88 -0.41
N ILE A 103 -9.25 7.76 0.15
CA ILE A 103 -8.09 7.03 -0.37
C ILE A 103 -8.36 6.53 -1.80
N TRP A 104 -9.50 5.90 -1.98
CA TRP A 104 -9.85 5.31 -3.28
C TRP A 104 -10.14 6.37 -4.34
N ALA A 105 -10.92 7.39 -4.01
CA ALA A 105 -11.28 8.45 -4.94
C ALA A 105 -10.08 9.31 -5.36
N GLY A 106 -9.13 9.54 -4.45
CA GLY A 106 -7.96 10.39 -4.70
C GLY A 106 -6.74 9.65 -5.25
N ARG A 107 -6.85 8.36 -5.54
CA ARG A 107 -5.71 7.57 -5.99
C ARG A 107 -5.12 8.09 -7.31
N ALA A 108 -3.82 7.97 -7.43
CA ALA A 108 -3.07 8.44 -8.61
C ALA A 108 -2.57 7.25 -9.41
N SER A 109 -2.72 7.33 -10.74
CA SER A 109 -2.24 6.29 -11.66
C SER A 109 -0.73 6.39 -11.82
N GLY A 110 -0.05 5.26 -11.80
CA GLY A 110 1.39 5.20 -12.02
C GLY A 110 1.86 3.79 -12.27
N LYS A 111 3.18 3.61 -12.31
CA LYS A 111 3.79 2.28 -12.51
C LYS A 111 4.66 1.90 -11.33
N LEU A 112 4.70 0.61 -11.04
CA LEU A 112 5.68 0.00 -10.15
C LEU A 112 6.32 -1.13 -10.96
N GLY A 113 7.58 -0.96 -11.35
CA GLY A 113 8.17 -1.82 -12.37
C GLY A 113 7.37 -1.71 -13.66
N ASP A 114 6.93 -2.83 -14.20
CA ASP A 114 6.12 -2.88 -15.44
C ASP A 114 4.62 -2.88 -15.16
N HIS A 115 4.21 -2.87 -13.89
CA HIS A 115 2.80 -2.94 -13.51
C HIS A 115 2.16 -1.55 -13.41
N GLU A 116 1.03 -1.38 -14.06
CA GLU A 116 0.19 -0.19 -13.86
C GLU A 116 -0.61 -0.40 -12.58
N ILE A 117 -0.48 0.54 -11.67
CA ILE A 117 -1.07 0.47 -10.33
C ILE A 117 -1.58 1.83 -9.88
N TRP A 118 -2.16 1.85 -8.69
CA TRP A 118 -2.61 3.07 -8.03
C TRP A 118 -1.69 3.39 -6.86
N TYR A 119 -1.30 4.66 -6.75
CA TYR A 119 -0.60 5.21 -5.59
C TYR A 119 -1.53 6.11 -4.79
N LEU A 120 -1.26 6.23 -3.50
CA LEU A 120 -1.93 7.24 -2.68
C LEU A 120 -1.70 8.62 -3.31
N GLY A 121 -2.79 9.38 -3.52
CA GLY A 121 -2.70 10.71 -4.09
C GLY A 121 -1.91 11.65 -3.20
N LYS A 122 -1.30 12.69 -3.80
CA LYS A 122 -0.45 13.64 -3.08
C LYS A 122 -1.18 14.33 -1.94
N GLU A 123 -2.40 14.81 -2.18
CA GLU A 123 -3.20 15.49 -1.14
C GLU A 123 -3.55 14.55 0.00
N ALA A 124 -3.97 13.32 -0.31
CA ALA A 124 -4.27 12.31 0.68
C ALA A 124 -3.01 11.94 1.48
N PHE A 125 -1.86 11.82 0.81
CA PHE A 125 -0.59 11.55 1.46
C PHE A 125 -0.27 12.62 2.51
N ILE A 126 -0.39 13.89 2.12
CA ILE A 126 -0.13 15.03 3.01
C ILE A 126 -1.11 15.00 4.20
N LYS A 127 -2.38 14.80 3.94
CA LYS A 127 -3.41 14.74 4.99
C LYS A 127 -3.14 13.62 5.99
N ASN A 128 -2.74 12.45 5.52
CA ASN A 128 -2.37 11.31 6.37
C ASN A 128 -1.16 11.65 7.24
N LYS A 129 -0.11 12.22 6.64
CA LYS A 129 1.12 12.56 7.38
C LYS A 129 0.87 13.62 8.45
N LYS A 130 0.02 14.61 8.17
CA LYS A 130 -0.38 15.61 9.17
C LYS A 130 -1.12 14.97 10.34
N ALA A 131 -1.99 14.01 10.07
CA ALA A 131 -2.74 13.31 11.11
C ALA A 131 -1.82 12.48 12.01
N VAL A 132 -0.80 11.85 11.46
CA VAL A 132 0.21 11.10 12.24
C VAL A 132 1.11 12.05 13.02
N GLY A 133 1.59 13.14 12.40
CA GLY A 133 2.24 14.27 13.07
C GLY A 133 3.63 14.05 13.65
N ARG A 134 4.32 12.97 13.30
CA ARG A 134 5.70 12.74 13.75
C ARG A 134 6.67 13.67 12.99
N HIS A 135 7.88 13.90 13.54
CA HIS A 135 8.90 14.71 12.86
C HIS A 135 9.19 14.18 11.44
N LYS A 136 9.32 12.88 11.28
CA LYS A 136 9.50 12.23 9.98
C LYS A 136 8.36 12.57 9.03
N ASP A 137 7.13 12.55 9.52
CA ASP A 137 5.94 12.81 8.71
C ASP A 137 5.87 14.27 8.28
N LEU A 138 6.22 15.20 9.16
CA LEU A 138 6.27 16.62 8.85
C LEU A 138 7.38 16.94 7.84
N ALA A 139 8.52 16.26 7.92
CA ALA A 139 9.60 16.39 6.95
C ALA A 139 9.15 15.87 5.57
N ASP A 140 8.40 14.78 5.51
CA ASP A 140 7.86 14.25 4.26
C ASP A 140 6.89 15.24 3.62
N ILE A 141 6.04 15.92 4.41
CA ILE A 141 5.14 16.96 3.92
C ILE A 141 5.93 18.12 3.33
N GLU A 142 6.95 18.59 4.04
CA GLU A 142 7.79 19.70 3.59
C GLU A 142 8.48 19.36 2.27
N SER A 143 8.98 18.13 2.13
CA SER A 143 9.58 17.65 0.89
C SER A 143 8.61 17.71 -0.29
N LEU A 144 7.35 17.33 -0.08
CA LEU A 144 6.33 17.34 -1.13
C LEU A 144 5.82 18.74 -1.44
N SER A 145 5.70 19.61 -0.45
CA SER A 145 5.17 20.97 -0.65
C SER A 145 6.12 21.89 -1.40
N GLY A 146 7.36 21.49 -1.62
CA GLY A 146 8.30 22.18 -2.46
C GLY A 146 8.10 21.98 -3.97
N PHE A 147 7.10 21.20 -4.37
CA PHE A 147 6.82 20.88 -5.78
C PHE A 147 5.56 21.56 -6.29
#